data_d24336632cb860156264f62585e26c7d
#
_entry.id   d24336632cb860156264f62585e26c7d
#
_cell.length_a   1.000
_cell.length_b   1.000
_cell.length_c   1.000
_cell.angle_alpha   90.00
_cell.angle_beta   90.00
_cell.angle_gamma   90.00
#
_symmetry.space_group_name_H-M   'P 1'
#
loop_
_entity.id
_entity.type
_entity.pdbx_description
1 polymer ?
#
loop_
_entity_poly.entity_id
_entity_poly.type
_entity_poly.pdbx_seq_one_letter_code
_entity_poly.pdbx_strand_id
1 'polypeptide(L)'
;MEAILSFIEHLDVIITDPQMLDGSDLFALCPQTIPTHGRHDGGGATLMSDTFSIDSRPEFIRSCLRHLHDDKFCTDTQFRTLLFKKVETFRQRRPFLEVSYFLLYSGLESHARAVTGDRANRNSSEPICKLLVLREFDVSIERPAELARAISTYTHLRNALFHNSEHEIEINVNGRLSTLKIVDYYFNFLQLLTLVVMKAIAFDDGHINWNSWIDRQPFK
;
A
#
# COMPACT_ATOMS: atom_id res chain seq x y z
N MET A 1 5.14 0.44 16.29
CA MET A 1 6.19 -0.45 15.75
C MET A 1 5.61 -1.59 14.92
N GLU A 2 4.70 -2.40 15.45
CA GLU A 2 4.08 -3.54 14.74
C GLU A 2 3.60 -3.19 13.32
N ALA A 3 2.85 -2.11 13.15
CA ALA A 3 2.36 -1.72 11.82
C ALA A 3 3.47 -1.44 10.81
N ILE A 4 4.58 -0.87 11.26
CA ILE A 4 5.73 -0.59 10.38
C ILE A 4 6.40 -1.91 9.97
N LEU A 5 6.62 -2.81 10.92
CA LEU A 5 7.21 -4.12 10.63
C LEU A 5 6.26 -4.98 9.78
N SER A 6 4.95 -4.94 10.05
CA SER A 6 3.95 -5.59 9.20
C SER A 6 3.99 -5.05 7.77
N PHE A 7 4.16 -3.74 7.60
CA PHE A 7 4.30 -3.13 6.27
C PHE A 7 5.58 -3.60 5.55
N ILE A 8 6.72 -3.69 6.27
CA ILE A 8 7.98 -4.15 5.69
C ILE A 8 7.90 -5.62 5.26
N GLU A 9 7.34 -6.46 6.10
CA GLU A 9 7.34 -7.92 5.90
C GLU A 9 6.09 -8.43 5.17
N HIS A 10 5.05 -7.60 5.01
CA HIS A 10 3.72 -8.01 4.54
C HIS A 10 3.16 -9.21 5.33
N LEU A 11 3.34 -9.17 6.63
CA LEU A 11 2.87 -10.15 7.59
C LEU A 11 2.18 -9.43 8.74
N ASP A 12 1.32 -10.15 9.47
CA ASP A 12 0.83 -9.66 10.75
C ASP A 12 1.93 -9.84 11.81
N VAL A 13 2.73 -8.80 12.01
CA VAL A 13 3.78 -8.78 13.03
C VAL A 13 3.17 -8.39 14.36
N ILE A 14 3.33 -9.26 15.34
CA ILE A 14 2.92 -9.06 16.73
C ILE A 14 4.17 -8.90 17.58
N ILE A 15 4.24 -7.83 18.37
CA ILE A 15 5.32 -7.59 19.33
C ILE A 15 4.76 -7.86 20.72
N THR A 16 5.31 -8.85 21.40
CA THR A 16 5.00 -9.15 22.80
C THR A 16 5.86 -8.30 23.74
N ASP A 17 5.52 -8.29 25.02
CA ASP A 17 6.33 -7.64 26.03
C ASP A 17 7.77 -8.22 26.02
N PRO A 18 8.82 -7.38 26.19
CA PRO A 18 10.19 -7.86 26.20
C PRO A 18 10.39 -8.81 27.37
N GLN A 19 10.96 -9.97 27.08
CA GLN A 19 11.35 -10.97 28.06
C GLN A 19 12.86 -11.01 28.16
N MET A 20 13.39 -10.92 29.36
CA MET A 20 14.82 -11.20 29.60
C MET A 20 14.98 -12.72 29.70
N LEU A 21 15.70 -13.29 28.77
CA LEU A 21 16.03 -14.72 28.75
C LEU A 21 17.51 -14.86 29.11
N ASP A 22 17.77 -15.62 30.17
CA ASP A 22 19.13 -15.97 30.58
C ASP A 22 19.47 -17.34 29.99
N GLY A 23 20.25 -17.34 28.93
CA GLY A 23 20.62 -18.60 28.25
C GLY A 23 21.49 -18.38 27.03
N SER A 24 22.34 -19.39 26.77
CA SER A 24 23.26 -19.40 25.63
C SER A 24 22.62 -19.79 24.30
N ASP A 25 21.41 -20.34 24.32
CA ASP A 25 20.68 -20.77 23.13
C ASP A 25 19.39 -19.99 22.97
N LEU A 26 19.44 -18.90 22.20
CA LEU A 26 18.29 -18.06 21.90
C LEU A 26 17.19 -18.80 21.12
N PHE A 27 17.54 -19.83 20.35
CA PHE A 27 16.57 -20.58 19.55
C PHE A 27 15.81 -21.61 20.41
N ALA A 28 16.43 -22.17 21.44
CA ALA A 28 15.77 -23.08 22.37
C ALA A 28 14.73 -22.39 23.27
N LEU A 29 14.86 -21.09 23.43
CA LEU A 29 14.01 -20.25 24.29
C LEU A 29 12.86 -19.58 23.53
N CYS A 30 12.79 -19.75 22.20
CA CYS A 30 11.70 -19.19 21.41
C CYS A 30 10.39 -19.91 21.77
N PRO A 31 9.34 -19.20 22.22
CA PRO A 31 8.07 -19.83 22.52
C PRO A 31 7.53 -20.53 21.28
N GLN A 32 7.23 -21.82 21.41
CA GLN A 32 6.90 -22.72 20.28
C GLN A 32 5.56 -22.41 19.58
N THR A 33 4.79 -21.46 20.06
CA THR A 33 3.46 -21.16 19.52
C THR A 33 3.13 -19.68 19.60
N ILE A 34 3.71 -18.89 18.72
CA ILE A 34 3.10 -17.60 18.38
C ILE A 34 2.10 -17.90 17.26
N PRO A 35 0.80 -17.61 17.44
CA PRO A 35 -0.15 -17.77 16.36
C PRO A 35 0.19 -16.74 15.27
N THR A 36 0.96 -17.18 14.28
CA THR A 36 1.28 -16.36 13.11
C THR A 36 0.20 -16.54 12.07
N HIS A 37 -0.31 -15.44 11.57
CA HIS A 37 -1.10 -15.46 10.35
C HIS A 37 -0.17 -15.65 9.16
N GLY A 38 -0.61 -16.45 8.19
CA GLY A 38 0.16 -16.66 6.96
C GLY A 38 0.38 -15.36 6.19
N ARG A 39 1.39 -15.34 5.34
CA ARG A 39 1.62 -14.25 4.39
C ARG A 39 0.46 -14.19 3.40
N HIS A 40 -0.09 -13.00 3.14
CA HIS A 40 -1.30 -12.84 2.34
C HIS A 40 -1.05 -12.33 0.92
N ASP A 41 0.06 -11.65 0.66
CA ASP A 41 0.28 -10.98 -0.62
C ASP A 41 1.68 -11.20 -1.23
N GLY A 42 2.35 -12.25 -0.82
CA GLY A 42 3.49 -12.84 -1.53
C GLY A 42 4.83 -12.10 -1.48
N GLY A 43 4.91 -10.86 -1.05
CA GLY A 43 6.16 -10.09 -1.02
C GLY A 43 6.18 -9.08 0.11
N GLY A 44 7.34 -8.67 0.57
CA GLY A 44 7.53 -7.57 1.48
C GLY A 44 7.41 -6.20 0.78
N ALA A 45 7.55 -5.13 1.53
CA ALA A 45 7.71 -3.79 0.96
C ALA A 45 8.96 -3.73 0.06
N THR A 46 8.96 -2.79 -0.88
CA THR A 46 10.10 -2.60 -1.79
C THR A 46 11.26 -1.92 -1.04
N LEU A 47 11.88 -2.66 -0.15
CA LEU A 47 13.01 -2.23 0.68
C LEU A 47 14.16 -3.23 0.51
N MET A 48 15.37 -2.70 0.40
CA MET A 48 16.55 -3.57 0.39
C MET A 48 16.67 -4.35 1.68
N SER A 49 17.07 -5.62 1.57
CA SER A 49 17.38 -6.44 2.74
C SER A 49 18.67 -5.93 3.43
N ASP A 50 18.81 -6.21 4.71
CA ASP A 50 19.99 -5.85 5.49
C ASP A 50 21.29 -6.47 4.95
N THR A 51 21.17 -7.51 4.10
CA THR A 51 22.32 -8.10 3.41
C THR A 51 22.90 -7.19 2.32
N PHE A 52 22.04 -6.43 1.62
CA PHE A 52 22.43 -5.57 0.50
C PHE A 52 22.52 -4.09 0.89
N SER A 53 21.74 -3.66 1.87
CA SER A 53 21.76 -2.28 2.40
C SER A 53 21.36 -2.28 3.87
N ILE A 54 22.38 -2.18 4.72
CA ILE A 54 22.18 -2.22 6.19
C ILE A 54 21.36 -1.03 6.72
N ASP A 55 21.29 0.05 5.98
CA ASP A 55 20.63 1.30 6.42
C ASP A 55 19.18 1.43 5.93
N SER A 56 18.77 0.73 4.86
CA SER A 56 17.44 0.90 4.25
C SER A 56 16.29 0.69 5.25
N ARG A 57 16.26 -0.43 5.93
CA ARG A 57 15.20 -0.76 6.89
C ARG A 57 15.21 0.15 8.13
N PRO A 58 16.37 0.37 8.80
CA PRO A 58 16.45 1.30 9.92
C PRO A 58 16.04 2.74 9.57
N GLU A 59 16.40 3.23 8.39
CA GLU A 59 16.00 4.57 7.92
C GLU A 59 14.50 4.66 7.67
N PHE A 60 13.93 3.65 7.01
CA PHE A 60 12.48 3.58 6.81
C PHE A 60 11.74 3.57 8.14
N ILE A 61 12.15 2.71 9.09
CA ILE A 61 11.54 2.62 10.42
C ILE A 61 11.61 3.98 11.14
N ARG A 62 12.79 4.60 11.15
CA ARG A 62 13.00 5.91 11.78
C ARG A 62 12.13 7.01 11.16
N SER A 63 12.04 7.03 9.82
CA SER A 63 11.22 7.99 9.10
C SER A 63 9.73 7.78 9.38
N CYS A 64 9.25 6.54 9.31
CA CYS A 64 7.87 6.21 9.64
C CYS A 64 7.49 6.61 11.07
N LEU A 65 8.33 6.27 12.05
CA LEU A 65 8.08 6.63 13.45
C LEU A 65 8.00 8.14 13.63
N ARG A 66 8.93 8.90 13.06
CA ARG A 66 8.94 10.36 13.12
C ARG A 66 7.63 10.94 12.60
N HIS A 67 7.17 10.49 11.42
CA HIS A 67 5.94 10.99 10.81
C HIS A 67 4.67 10.52 11.53
N LEU A 68 4.66 9.31 12.10
CA LEU A 68 3.52 8.82 12.87
C LEU A 68 3.37 9.53 14.23
N HIS A 69 4.46 10.03 14.82
CA HIS A 69 4.45 10.82 16.05
C HIS A 69 4.17 12.31 15.79
N ASP A 70 4.22 12.76 14.56
CA ASP A 70 3.81 14.11 14.18
C ASP A 70 2.30 14.15 13.92
N ASP A 71 1.54 14.55 14.94
CA ASP A 71 0.08 14.63 14.85
C ASP A 71 -0.40 15.65 13.81
N LYS A 72 0.37 16.74 13.63
CA LYS A 72 0.05 17.73 12.60
C LYS A 72 0.22 17.13 11.22
N PHE A 73 1.35 16.49 10.94
CA PHE A 73 1.58 15.78 9.68
C PHE A 73 0.49 14.73 9.40
N CYS A 74 0.17 13.90 10.40
CA CYS A 74 -0.86 12.88 10.28
C CYS A 74 -2.25 13.47 9.97
N THR A 75 -2.60 14.60 10.59
CA THR A 75 -3.88 15.30 10.37
C THR A 75 -3.92 15.94 8.98
N ASP A 76 -2.86 16.64 8.60
CA ASP A 76 -2.77 17.38 7.34
C ASP A 76 -2.71 16.45 6.12
N THR A 77 -2.10 15.26 6.26
CA THR A 77 -1.89 14.34 5.16
C THR A 77 -2.72 13.06 5.22
N GLN A 78 -3.36 12.76 6.34
CA GLN A 78 -4.02 11.46 6.58
C GLN A 78 -3.06 10.26 6.43
N PHE A 79 -1.77 10.46 6.69
CA PHE A 79 -0.74 9.43 6.55
C PHE A 79 -0.99 8.21 7.44
N ARG A 80 -1.38 8.44 8.70
CA ARG A 80 -1.73 7.36 9.64
C ARG A 80 -2.83 6.48 9.07
N THR A 81 -3.88 7.08 8.50
CA THR A 81 -5.00 6.38 7.84
C THR A 81 -4.52 5.56 6.64
N LEU A 82 -3.68 6.13 5.78
CA LEU A 82 -3.12 5.45 4.61
C LEU A 82 -2.32 4.20 5.04
N LEU A 83 -1.36 4.38 5.97
CA LEU A 83 -0.49 3.29 6.43
C LEU A 83 -1.28 2.16 7.09
N PHE A 84 -2.15 2.48 8.06
CA PHE A 84 -2.89 1.45 8.79
C PHE A 84 -3.87 0.69 7.90
N LYS A 85 -4.58 1.36 6.99
CA LYS A 85 -5.46 0.67 6.03
C LYS A 85 -4.68 -0.25 5.10
N LYS A 86 -3.48 0.15 4.66
CA LYS A 86 -2.59 -0.73 3.89
C LYS A 86 -2.16 -1.95 4.71
N VAL A 87 -1.77 -1.75 5.96
CA VAL A 87 -1.34 -2.82 6.87
C VAL A 87 -2.47 -3.81 7.15
N GLU A 88 -3.70 -3.32 7.34
CA GLU A 88 -4.85 -4.18 7.61
C GLU A 88 -5.15 -5.17 6.46
N THR A 89 -4.71 -4.90 5.23
CA THR A 89 -4.91 -5.84 4.10
C THR A 89 -4.18 -7.17 4.31
N PHE A 90 -3.10 -7.21 5.08
CA PHE A 90 -2.36 -8.45 5.39
C PHE A 90 -2.46 -8.91 6.84
N ARG A 91 -3.17 -8.19 7.69
CA ARG A 91 -3.51 -8.62 9.05
C ARG A 91 -4.75 -9.51 9.11
N GLN A 92 -5.53 -9.57 8.04
CA GLN A 92 -6.72 -10.37 7.98
C GLN A 92 -6.37 -11.86 7.96
N ARG A 93 -6.96 -12.63 8.86
CA ARG A 93 -6.78 -14.09 8.90
C ARG A 93 -7.18 -14.78 7.59
N ARG A 94 -8.20 -14.24 6.94
CA ARG A 94 -8.65 -14.64 5.59
C ARG A 94 -8.98 -13.35 4.86
N PRO A 95 -8.11 -12.90 3.95
CA PRO A 95 -8.34 -11.66 3.24
C PRO A 95 -9.54 -11.83 2.29
N PHE A 96 -10.49 -10.93 2.43
CA PHE A 96 -11.53 -10.72 1.44
C PHE A 96 -11.05 -9.67 0.46
N LEU A 97 -11.06 -10.02 -0.80
CA LEU A 97 -10.60 -9.12 -1.87
C LEU A 97 -11.35 -7.79 -1.83
N GLU A 98 -12.65 -7.83 -1.59
CA GLU A 98 -13.54 -6.67 -1.48
C GLU A 98 -13.10 -5.73 -0.34
N VAL A 99 -12.89 -6.31 0.84
CA VAL A 99 -12.47 -5.53 2.02
C VAL A 99 -11.08 -4.94 1.80
N SER A 100 -10.16 -5.75 1.27
CA SER A 100 -8.79 -5.31 0.99
C SER A 100 -8.78 -4.18 -0.05
N TYR A 101 -9.53 -4.32 -1.13
CA TYR A 101 -9.64 -3.29 -2.16
C TYR A 101 -10.23 -1.99 -1.61
N PHE A 102 -11.26 -2.10 -0.77
CA PHE A 102 -11.82 -0.93 -0.09
C PHE A 102 -10.83 -0.22 0.82
N LEU A 103 -10.12 -0.96 1.64
CA LEU A 103 -9.12 -0.39 2.55
C LEU A 103 -8.05 0.37 1.76
N LEU A 104 -7.53 -0.25 0.69
CA LEU A 104 -6.53 0.37 -0.18
C LEU A 104 -7.09 1.64 -0.83
N TYR A 105 -8.26 1.55 -1.49
CA TYR A 105 -8.83 2.68 -2.22
C TYR A 105 -9.18 3.84 -1.29
N SER A 106 -9.86 3.56 -0.19
CA SER A 106 -10.26 4.59 0.78
C SER A 106 -9.08 5.20 1.54
N GLY A 107 -8.00 4.44 1.74
CA GLY A 107 -6.74 4.94 2.29
C GLY A 107 -6.08 5.94 1.36
N LEU A 108 -5.92 5.56 0.08
CA LEU A 108 -5.35 6.42 -0.96
C LEU A 108 -6.20 7.68 -1.17
N GLU A 109 -7.51 7.53 -1.29
CA GLU A 109 -8.44 8.66 -1.49
C GLU A 109 -8.37 9.66 -0.33
N SER A 110 -8.39 9.18 0.93
CA SER A 110 -8.28 10.05 2.10
C SER A 110 -6.98 10.84 2.11
N HIS A 111 -5.85 10.18 1.82
CA HIS A 111 -4.54 10.80 1.73
C HIS A 111 -4.49 11.82 0.57
N ALA A 112 -4.99 11.44 -0.61
CA ALA A 112 -5.02 12.30 -1.78
C ALA A 112 -5.81 13.59 -1.54
N ARG A 113 -7.02 13.47 -1.00
CA ARG A 113 -7.87 14.62 -0.66
C ARG A 113 -7.24 15.55 0.38
N ALA A 114 -6.56 14.98 1.35
CA ALA A 114 -5.87 15.75 2.37
C ALA A 114 -4.68 16.54 1.79
N VAL A 115 -3.81 15.87 1.03
CA VAL A 115 -2.61 16.49 0.46
C VAL A 115 -2.93 17.50 -0.64
N THR A 116 -3.93 17.22 -1.48
CA THR A 116 -4.31 18.13 -2.58
C THR A 116 -5.26 19.24 -2.15
N GLY A 117 -5.80 19.20 -0.94
CA GLY A 117 -6.81 20.14 -0.44
C GLY A 117 -8.19 19.93 -1.08
N ASP A 118 -8.38 18.90 -1.87
CA ASP A 118 -9.58 18.68 -2.69
C ASP A 118 -10.61 17.79 -1.97
N ARG A 119 -11.12 18.28 -0.84
CA ARG A 119 -12.09 17.56 -0.01
C ARG A 119 -13.51 17.56 -0.55
N ALA A 120 -13.86 18.56 -1.36
CA ALA A 120 -15.24 18.77 -1.84
C ALA A 120 -15.54 18.06 -3.17
N ASN A 121 -14.53 17.60 -3.90
CA ASN A 121 -14.70 16.97 -5.20
C ASN A 121 -15.46 15.63 -5.08
N ARG A 122 -16.53 15.49 -5.84
CA ARG A 122 -17.32 14.24 -5.89
C ARG A 122 -16.62 13.13 -6.66
N ASN A 123 -15.76 13.49 -7.61
CA ASN A 123 -14.98 12.53 -8.38
C ASN A 123 -13.70 12.16 -7.63
N SER A 124 -13.61 10.93 -7.15
CA SER A 124 -12.43 10.46 -6.41
C SER A 124 -11.19 10.25 -7.28
N SER A 125 -11.35 10.07 -8.60
CA SER A 125 -10.21 9.88 -9.51
C SER A 125 -9.32 11.13 -9.61
N GLU A 126 -9.92 12.32 -9.54
CA GLU A 126 -9.17 13.57 -9.71
C GLU A 126 -8.17 13.84 -8.59
N PRO A 127 -8.54 13.85 -7.29
CA PRO A 127 -7.57 14.06 -6.22
C PRO A 127 -6.52 12.96 -6.17
N ILE A 128 -6.87 11.70 -6.48
CA ILE A 128 -5.92 10.59 -6.55
C ILE A 128 -4.92 10.83 -7.68
N CYS A 129 -5.39 11.11 -8.89
CA CYS A 129 -4.50 11.38 -10.02
C CYS A 129 -3.58 12.57 -9.74
N LYS A 130 -4.11 13.65 -9.18
CA LYS A 130 -3.35 14.85 -8.80
C LYS A 130 -2.25 14.56 -7.79
N LEU A 131 -2.56 13.77 -6.75
CA LEU A 131 -1.57 13.31 -5.78
C LEU A 131 -0.47 12.51 -6.45
N LEU A 132 -0.84 11.51 -7.27
CA LEU A 132 0.13 10.60 -7.88
C LEU A 132 1.05 11.32 -8.87
N VAL A 133 0.52 12.24 -9.67
CA VAL A 133 1.31 13.10 -10.55
C VAL A 133 2.25 14.01 -9.74
N LEU A 134 1.75 14.61 -8.64
CA LEU A 134 2.59 15.40 -7.72
C LEU A 134 3.73 14.58 -7.11
N ARG A 135 3.53 13.28 -6.96
CA ARG A 135 4.52 12.31 -6.47
C ARG A 135 5.31 11.64 -7.60
N GLU A 136 5.24 12.19 -8.81
CA GLU A 136 6.03 11.74 -9.98
C GLU A 136 5.71 10.31 -10.46
N PHE A 137 4.50 9.82 -10.20
CA PHE A 137 4.02 8.60 -10.85
C PHE A 137 3.51 8.92 -12.25
N ASP A 138 3.85 8.06 -13.23
CA ASP A 138 3.35 8.17 -14.60
C ASP A 138 1.94 7.58 -14.69
N VAL A 139 0.97 8.41 -14.37
CA VAL A 139 -0.47 8.09 -14.39
C VAL A 139 -1.28 9.22 -15.03
N SER A 140 -2.48 8.90 -15.44
CA SER A 140 -3.49 9.87 -15.88
C SER A 140 -4.88 9.43 -15.44
N ILE A 141 -5.87 10.31 -15.55
CA ILE A 141 -7.25 9.95 -15.21
C ILE A 141 -7.71 8.83 -16.13
N GLU A 142 -7.52 9.01 -17.44
CA GLU A 142 -7.83 8.00 -18.46
C GLU A 142 -6.60 7.72 -19.30
N ARG A 143 -6.32 6.47 -19.57
CA ARG A 143 -5.20 6.03 -20.41
C ARG A 143 -5.58 4.77 -21.20
N PRO A 144 -6.29 4.94 -22.32
CA PRO A 144 -6.82 3.80 -23.09
C PRO A 144 -5.77 2.79 -23.55
N ALA A 145 -4.54 3.24 -23.80
CA ALA A 145 -3.44 2.38 -24.24
C ALA A 145 -2.85 1.52 -23.11
N GLU A 146 -3.03 1.93 -21.85
CA GLU A 146 -2.41 1.29 -20.69
C GLU A 146 -3.30 1.45 -19.46
N LEU A 147 -4.35 0.64 -19.39
CA LEU A 147 -5.41 0.74 -18.38
C LEU A 147 -4.89 0.64 -16.94
N ALA A 148 -3.79 -0.06 -16.71
CA ALA A 148 -3.17 -0.15 -15.39
C ALA A 148 -2.64 1.21 -14.88
N ARG A 149 -2.36 2.18 -15.77
CA ARG A 149 -1.93 3.54 -15.41
C ARG A 149 -3.09 4.56 -15.41
N ALA A 150 -4.30 4.11 -15.75
CA ALA A 150 -5.50 4.93 -15.71
C ALA A 150 -6.15 4.86 -14.31
N ILE A 151 -6.27 5.98 -13.63
CA ILE A 151 -6.90 6.02 -12.30
C ILE A 151 -8.39 5.68 -12.38
N SER A 152 -9.05 6.01 -13.49
CA SER A 152 -10.43 5.60 -13.75
C SER A 152 -10.64 4.08 -13.69
N THR A 153 -9.65 3.27 -14.10
CA THR A 153 -9.71 1.81 -14.00
C THR A 153 -9.98 1.36 -12.56
N TYR A 154 -9.20 1.88 -11.61
CA TYR A 154 -9.35 1.55 -10.19
C TYR A 154 -10.65 2.09 -9.59
N THR A 155 -11.09 3.25 -10.07
CA THR A 155 -12.36 3.85 -9.64
C THR A 155 -13.57 3.06 -10.17
N HIS A 156 -13.54 2.61 -11.42
CA HIS A 156 -14.58 1.76 -11.99
C HIS A 156 -14.70 0.44 -11.24
N LEU A 157 -13.58 -0.24 -10.99
CA LEU A 157 -13.55 -1.47 -10.20
C LEU A 157 -14.08 -1.27 -8.77
N ARG A 158 -13.68 -0.17 -8.12
CA ARG A 158 -14.20 0.20 -6.80
C ARG A 158 -15.72 0.39 -6.84
N ASN A 159 -16.23 1.10 -7.83
CA ASN A 159 -17.66 1.38 -7.95
C ASN A 159 -18.47 0.11 -8.24
N ALA A 160 -18.01 -0.75 -9.14
CA ALA A 160 -18.63 -2.05 -9.43
C ALA A 160 -18.72 -2.91 -8.16
N LEU A 161 -17.62 -3.02 -7.45
CA LEU A 161 -17.53 -3.78 -6.22
C LEU A 161 -18.47 -3.25 -5.12
N PHE A 162 -18.49 -1.94 -4.92
CA PHE A 162 -19.21 -1.31 -3.79
C PHE A 162 -20.69 -1.19 -4.01
N HIS A 163 -21.12 -0.88 -5.22
CA HIS A 163 -22.53 -0.66 -5.51
C HIS A 163 -23.24 -1.93 -5.93
N ASN A 164 -22.51 -2.86 -6.58
CA ASN A 164 -23.12 -4.02 -7.20
C ASN A 164 -22.57 -5.36 -6.70
N SER A 165 -21.51 -5.36 -5.85
CA SER A 165 -20.75 -6.56 -5.47
C SER A 165 -20.19 -7.32 -6.67
N GLU A 166 -19.82 -6.60 -7.74
CA GLU A 166 -19.31 -7.15 -8.99
C GLU A 166 -17.77 -7.07 -8.99
N HIS A 167 -17.12 -8.18 -9.35
CA HIS A 167 -15.66 -8.29 -9.46
C HIS A 167 -15.13 -7.94 -10.85
N GLU A 168 -16.01 -7.71 -11.79
CA GLU A 168 -15.69 -7.28 -13.14
C GLU A 168 -16.71 -6.27 -13.66
N ILE A 169 -16.28 -5.41 -14.56
CA ILE A 169 -17.12 -4.40 -15.20
C ILE A 169 -16.71 -4.22 -16.65
N GLU A 170 -17.71 -4.04 -17.52
CA GLU A 170 -17.47 -3.65 -18.91
C GLU A 170 -17.37 -2.12 -19.02
N ILE A 171 -16.34 -1.66 -19.69
CA ILE A 171 -16.14 -0.24 -20.00
C ILE A 171 -15.93 -0.05 -21.50
N ASN A 172 -16.29 1.11 -22.00
CA ASN A 172 -16.01 1.49 -23.40
C ASN A 172 -14.65 2.21 -23.46
N VAL A 173 -13.69 1.61 -24.15
CA VAL A 173 -12.37 2.17 -24.39
C VAL A 173 -12.23 2.44 -25.88
N ASN A 174 -12.27 3.71 -26.28
CA ASN A 174 -12.15 4.12 -27.70
C ASN A 174 -13.15 3.41 -28.64
N GLY A 175 -14.40 3.22 -28.20
CA GLY A 175 -15.44 2.56 -28.98
C GLY A 175 -15.42 1.03 -28.94
N ARG A 176 -14.53 0.43 -28.13
CA ARG A 176 -14.48 -1.04 -27.91
C ARG A 176 -14.86 -1.37 -26.48
N LEU A 177 -15.68 -2.39 -26.30
CA LEU A 177 -15.96 -2.94 -24.98
C LEU A 177 -14.71 -3.67 -24.46
N SER A 178 -14.32 -3.35 -23.25
CA SER A 178 -13.23 -4.00 -22.52
C SER A 178 -13.72 -4.39 -21.14
N THR A 179 -13.47 -5.62 -20.72
CA THR A 179 -13.82 -6.09 -19.37
C THR A 179 -12.65 -5.85 -18.45
N LEU A 180 -12.89 -5.09 -17.39
CA LEU A 180 -11.95 -4.93 -16.27
C LEU A 180 -12.29 -5.97 -15.21
N LYS A 181 -11.29 -6.71 -14.74
CA LYS A 181 -11.41 -7.64 -13.61
C LYS A 181 -10.53 -7.18 -12.46
N ILE A 182 -11.07 -7.17 -11.26
CA ILE A 182 -10.34 -6.69 -10.08
C ILE A 182 -9.05 -7.47 -9.85
N VAL A 183 -9.04 -8.78 -10.11
CA VAL A 183 -7.87 -9.66 -9.95
C VAL A 183 -6.70 -9.27 -10.84
N ASP A 184 -6.97 -8.68 -12.02
CA ASP A 184 -5.93 -8.28 -12.98
C ASP A 184 -5.19 -7.01 -12.54
N TYR A 185 -5.86 -6.16 -11.73
CA TYR A 185 -5.34 -4.86 -11.31
C TYR A 185 -5.02 -4.77 -9.82
N TYR A 186 -5.48 -5.74 -9.01
CA TYR A 186 -5.32 -5.71 -7.55
C TYR A 186 -3.86 -5.63 -7.13
N PHE A 187 -3.00 -6.46 -7.73
CA PHE A 187 -1.57 -6.46 -7.39
C PHE A 187 -0.89 -5.12 -7.74
N ASN A 188 -1.19 -4.56 -8.91
CA ASN A 188 -0.67 -3.26 -9.32
C ASN A 188 -1.08 -2.18 -8.31
N PHE A 189 -2.35 -2.21 -7.87
CA PHE A 189 -2.88 -1.24 -6.92
C PHE A 189 -2.26 -1.40 -5.54
N LEU A 190 -2.12 -2.64 -5.08
CA LEU A 190 -1.47 -2.97 -3.81
C LEU A 190 -0.04 -2.43 -3.77
N GLN A 191 0.73 -2.65 -4.85
CA GLN A 191 2.12 -2.21 -4.95
C GLN A 191 2.23 -0.70 -5.12
N LEU A 192 1.33 -0.08 -5.89
CA LEU A 192 1.26 1.39 -5.99
C LEU A 192 1.11 2.03 -4.61
N LEU A 193 0.22 1.51 -3.75
CA LEU A 193 0.06 2.05 -2.41
C LEU A 193 1.30 1.85 -1.54
N THR A 194 2.02 0.75 -1.70
CA THR A 194 3.32 0.56 -1.01
C THR A 194 4.27 1.69 -1.36
N LEU A 195 4.40 2.02 -2.65
CA LEU A 195 5.25 3.12 -3.12
C LEU A 195 4.74 4.49 -2.67
N VAL A 196 3.41 4.69 -2.65
CA VAL A 196 2.81 5.94 -2.15
C VAL A 196 3.12 6.16 -0.66
N VAL A 197 3.06 5.11 0.16
CA VAL A 197 3.45 5.19 1.58
C VAL A 197 4.90 5.64 1.73
N MET A 198 5.81 5.08 0.94
CA MET A 198 7.23 5.46 0.96
C MET A 198 7.41 6.93 0.53
N LYS A 199 6.82 7.34 -0.58
CA LYS A 199 6.89 8.74 -1.05
C LYS A 199 6.18 9.73 -0.09
N ALA A 200 5.17 9.30 0.65
CA ALA A 200 4.47 10.15 1.61
C ALA A 200 5.39 10.65 2.73
N ILE A 201 6.37 9.82 3.15
CA ILE A 201 7.37 10.15 4.17
C ILE A 201 8.73 10.55 3.56
N ALA A 202 8.77 10.82 2.25
CA ALA A 202 9.99 11.17 1.51
C ALA A 202 11.12 10.15 1.67
N PHE A 203 10.78 8.86 1.80
CA PHE A 203 11.77 7.79 1.87
C PHE A 203 12.19 7.33 0.47
N ASP A 204 13.49 7.36 0.20
CA ASP A 204 14.13 6.78 -0.98
C ASP A 204 15.55 6.34 -0.60
N ASP A 205 15.83 5.05 -0.68
CA ASP A 205 17.14 4.47 -0.40
C ASP A 205 18.03 4.38 -1.66
N GLY A 206 17.58 4.97 -2.77
CA GLY A 206 18.28 4.94 -4.06
C GLY A 206 18.13 3.64 -4.85
N HIS A 207 17.56 2.58 -4.25
CA HIS A 207 17.38 1.27 -4.88
C HIS A 207 15.95 1.04 -5.37
N ILE A 208 14.97 1.81 -4.89
CA ILE A 208 13.55 1.63 -5.19
C ILE A 208 13.28 1.88 -6.67
N ASN A 209 12.67 0.91 -7.34
CA ASN A 209 12.08 1.12 -8.65
C ASN A 209 10.65 1.67 -8.49
N TRP A 210 10.50 2.98 -8.68
CA TRP A 210 9.20 3.67 -8.56
C TRP A 210 8.16 3.25 -9.60
N ASN A 211 8.56 2.43 -10.59
CA ASN A 211 7.68 1.84 -11.58
C ASN A 211 7.33 0.36 -11.30
N SER A 212 7.81 -0.20 -10.19
CA SER A 212 7.66 -1.62 -9.83
C SER A 212 6.20 -2.11 -9.75
N TRP A 213 5.26 -1.19 -9.53
CA TRP A 213 3.83 -1.47 -9.54
C TRP A 213 3.28 -1.83 -10.93
N ILE A 214 4.03 -1.53 -12.00
CA ILE A 214 3.72 -1.89 -13.39
C ILE A 214 4.63 -3.00 -13.91
N ASP A 215 5.96 -2.81 -13.82
CA ASP A 215 6.94 -3.74 -14.40
C ASP A 215 7.30 -4.92 -13.49
N ARG A 216 6.85 -4.88 -12.24
CA ARG A 216 7.06 -5.90 -11.21
C ARG A 216 8.55 -6.12 -10.84
N GLN A 217 9.42 -5.20 -11.19
CA GLN A 217 10.81 -5.21 -10.80
C GLN A 217 11.00 -4.33 -9.55
N PRO A 218 11.22 -4.89 -8.36
CA PRO A 218 11.22 -4.13 -7.12
C PRO A 218 12.38 -3.12 -7.03
N PHE A 219 13.50 -3.40 -7.65
CA PHE A 219 14.72 -2.61 -7.57
C PHE A 219 15.18 -2.14 -8.95
N LYS A 220 15.96 -1.05 -8.95
CA LYS A 220 16.66 -0.52 -10.14
C LYS A 220 17.85 -1.38 -10.50
#